data_fd20188227925967954394e5b50c4796
#
_entry.id   fd20188227925967954394e5b50c4796
#
_cell.length_a   1.000
_cell.length_b   1.000
_cell.length_c   1.000
_cell.angle_alpha   90.00
_cell.angle_beta   90.00
_cell.angle_gamma   90.00
#
_symmetry.space_group_name_H-M   'P 1'
#
loop_
_entity.id
_entity.type
_entity.pdbx_description
1 polymer ?
#
loop_
_entity_poly.entity_id
_entity_poly.type
_entity_poly.pdbx_seq_one_letter_code
_entity_poly.pdbx_strand_id
1 'polypeptide(L)'
;MDIQRKGWWVSLLIVVIAAAGCGKKKVSSDSSLGAGEKQGSVSAATAPESAEDKYKVAYVRSAQAFSRNDLESALKYLDAADQAKPNQANNANLRGAIYTRQRDWAKAEAAFRESLRLQPDMPMAQFNLGEVLFLNNKYSEARERFQVFLNSEPKNDLGIYKIYLCDLLGGNQTKVTEFLSQLQPSPTSPLYYFAKAAEAFTKQDKPAAMEFVSSAYRIYPPEANATFADSLVEKGYLSGDQAQVIPEEDKKTKTEELKTLLPGVKK
;
A
#
# COMPACT_ATOMS: atom_id res chain seq x y z
N MET A 1 14.81 27.53 15.93
CA MET A 1 15.74 26.38 15.78
C MET A 1 15.05 25.40 14.84
N ASP A 2 15.29 25.58 13.53
CA ASP A 2 14.71 24.75 12.48
C ASP A 2 15.42 23.39 12.44
N ILE A 3 14.74 22.36 12.92
CA ILE A 3 15.15 20.99 12.66
C ILE A 3 14.57 20.65 11.29
N GLN A 4 15.39 20.81 10.25
CA GLN A 4 15.12 20.25 8.93
C GLN A 4 14.93 18.74 9.07
N ARG A 5 13.66 18.29 9.11
CA ARG A 5 13.31 16.89 8.98
C ARG A 5 13.57 16.47 7.53
N LYS A 6 14.79 16.01 7.28
CA LYS A 6 15.12 15.26 6.05
C LYS A 6 14.10 14.12 5.92
N GLY A 7 13.43 14.12 4.78
CA GLY A 7 12.28 13.28 4.52
C GLY A 7 12.58 11.79 4.65
N TRP A 8 11.97 11.18 5.61
CA TRP A 8 11.80 9.76 5.72
C TRP A 8 10.55 9.40 4.93
N TRP A 9 10.78 8.71 3.85
CA TRP A 9 9.73 8.15 3.02
C TRP A 9 9.16 6.93 3.74
N VAL A 10 8.22 7.15 4.65
CA VAL A 10 7.36 6.07 5.11
C VAL A 10 6.55 5.66 3.89
N SER A 11 6.78 4.45 3.42
CA SER A 11 6.01 3.85 2.33
C SER A 11 4.62 3.56 2.84
N LEU A 12 3.80 4.61 2.99
CA LEU A 12 2.37 4.42 3.15
C LEU A 12 1.90 3.63 1.92
N LEU A 13 1.63 2.35 2.10
CA LEU A 13 1.25 1.43 1.03
C LEU A 13 -0.19 1.73 0.65
N ILE A 14 -0.39 2.91 0.06
CA ILE A 14 -1.63 3.23 -0.61
C ILE A 14 -1.57 2.51 -1.94
N VAL A 15 -2.13 1.29 -1.97
CA VAL A 15 -2.15 0.48 -3.17
C VAL A 15 -3.05 1.14 -4.19
N VAL A 16 -2.44 1.83 -5.15
CA VAL A 16 -3.11 2.33 -6.34
C VAL A 16 -2.88 1.29 -7.44
N ILE A 17 -3.77 0.30 -7.54
CA ILE A 17 -3.76 -0.58 -8.71
C ILE A 17 -4.38 0.20 -9.84
N ALA A 18 -3.53 0.73 -10.73
CA ALA A 18 -3.98 1.14 -12.05
C ALA A 18 -4.35 -0.12 -12.83
N ALA A 19 -5.63 -0.49 -12.84
CA ALA A 19 -6.14 -1.51 -13.72
C ALA A 19 -6.09 -0.96 -15.16
N ALA A 20 -4.89 -0.97 -15.75
CA ALA A 20 -4.74 -0.85 -17.20
C ALA A 20 -5.19 -2.18 -17.78
N GLY A 21 -6.47 -2.28 -18.10
CA GLY A 21 -7.03 -3.35 -18.91
C GLY A 21 -6.39 -3.34 -20.29
N CYS A 22 -5.23 -3.97 -20.42
CA CYS A 22 -4.57 -4.21 -21.70
C CYS A 22 -5.27 -5.37 -22.40
N GLY A 23 -6.39 -5.07 -23.05
CA GLY A 23 -7.02 -5.99 -24.01
C GLY A 23 -6.07 -6.20 -25.18
N LYS A 24 -5.33 -7.33 -25.19
CA LYS A 24 -4.58 -7.78 -26.35
C LYS A 24 -5.56 -8.12 -27.46
N LYS A 25 -5.79 -7.20 -28.40
CA LYS A 25 -6.34 -7.56 -29.70
C LYS A 25 -5.28 -8.35 -30.45
N LYS A 26 -5.54 -9.62 -30.70
CA LYS A 26 -4.82 -10.47 -31.65
C LYS A 26 -4.99 -9.84 -33.03
N VAL A 27 -3.91 -9.36 -33.61
CA VAL A 27 -3.84 -9.04 -35.05
C VAL A 27 -3.51 -10.35 -35.75
N SER A 28 -4.46 -10.87 -36.52
CA SER A 28 -4.21 -11.94 -37.47
C SER A 28 -3.46 -11.34 -38.68
N SER A 29 -2.26 -11.86 -38.90
CA SER A 29 -1.52 -11.61 -40.14
C SER A 29 -2.15 -12.43 -41.28
N ASP A 30 -2.73 -11.78 -42.27
CA ASP A 30 -2.97 -12.39 -43.53
C ASP A 30 -2.22 -11.58 -44.59
N SER A 31 -1.34 -12.26 -45.30
CA SER A 31 -0.46 -11.74 -46.32
C SER A 31 -1.08 -11.96 -47.66
N SER A 32 -1.37 -10.90 -48.43
CA SER A 32 -1.43 -10.99 -49.88
C SER A 32 -0.89 -9.71 -50.53
N LEU A 33 0.09 -9.92 -51.38
CA LEU A 33 0.77 -8.95 -52.22
C LEU A 33 -0.19 -8.32 -53.23
N GLY A 34 -0.11 -7.01 -53.39
CA GLY A 34 -0.71 -6.28 -54.51
C GLY A 34 -0.07 -4.90 -54.65
N ALA A 35 0.80 -4.74 -55.63
CA ALA A 35 1.44 -3.49 -55.98
C ALA A 35 0.45 -2.48 -56.57
N GLY A 36 0.56 -1.21 -56.17
CA GLY A 36 -0.20 -0.11 -56.78
C GLY A 36 0.14 1.22 -56.12
N GLU A 37 1.15 1.91 -56.67
CA GLU A 37 1.46 3.31 -56.35
C GLU A 37 0.26 4.22 -56.57
N LYS A 38 -0.13 5.00 -55.54
CA LYS A 38 -0.63 6.36 -55.70
C LYS A 38 -0.32 7.15 -54.44
N GLN A 39 0.61 8.10 -54.56
CA GLN A 39 0.83 9.18 -53.65
C GLN A 39 -0.48 9.98 -53.48
N GLY A 40 -1.13 9.80 -52.39
CA GLY A 40 -2.16 10.68 -51.85
C GLY A 40 -1.74 11.09 -50.47
N SER A 41 -1.35 12.34 -50.30
CA SER A 41 -1.10 12.96 -48.99
C SER A 41 -2.42 12.99 -48.23
N VAL A 42 -2.68 11.91 -47.45
CA VAL A 42 -3.77 11.91 -46.49
C VAL A 42 -3.21 12.52 -45.24
N SER A 43 -3.49 13.80 -45.05
CA SER A 43 -3.46 14.42 -43.70
C SER A 43 -4.33 13.54 -42.81
N ALA A 44 -3.70 12.74 -41.98
CA ALA A 44 -4.40 12.01 -40.94
C ALA A 44 -4.94 13.04 -39.93
N ALA A 45 -6.14 13.53 -40.20
CA ALA A 45 -6.93 14.23 -39.19
C ALA A 45 -7.15 13.22 -38.06
N THR A 46 -6.34 13.32 -36.99
CA THR A 46 -6.54 12.57 -35.74
C THR A 46 -7.97 12.82 -35.31
N ALA A 47 -8.77 11.76 -35.28
CA ALA A 47 -10.12 11.84 -34.75
C ALA A 47 -10.06 12.53 -33.38
N PRO A 48 -11.03 13.39 -33.04
CA PRO A 48 -11.01 14.08 -31.75
C PRO A 48 -10.95 13.05 -30.62
N GLU A 49 -9.95 13.21 -29.74
CA GLU A 49 -9.70 12.34 -28.61
C GLU A 49 -10.97 12.26 -27.74
N SER A 50 -11.46 11.04 -27.51
CA SER A 50 -12.71 10.84 -26.77
C SER A 50 -12.57 11.30 -25.29
N ALA A 51 -13.66 11.60 -24.64
CA ALA A 51 -13.69 11.92 -23.21
C ALA A 51 -13.07 10.77 -22.39
N GLU A 52 -13.31 9.53 -22.81
CA GLU A 52 -12.73 8.32 -22.19
C GLU A 52 -11.21 8.28 -22.34
N ASP A 53 -10.68 8.63 -23.52
CA ASP A 53 -9.22 8.63 -23.75
C ASP A 53 -8.55 9.75 -22.96
N LYS A 54 -9.14 10.95 -22.91
CA LYS A 54 -8.69 12.07 -22.11
C LYS A 54 -8.66 11.70 -20.61
N TYR A 55 -9.71 11.05 -20.14
CA TYR A 55 -9.79 10.54 -18.76
C TYR A 55 -8.65 9.57 -18.47
N LYS A 56 -8.47 8.53 -19.28
CA LYS A 56 -7.43 7.51 -19.09
C LYS A 56 -6.04 8.12 -19.05
N VAL A 57 -5.74 9.00 -19.99
CA VAL A 57 -4.43 9.66 -20.08
C VAL A 57 -4.19 10.53 -18.83
N ALA A 58 -5.17 11.32 -18.43
CA ALA A 58 -5.06 12.19 -17.26
C ALA A 58 -4.92 11.37 -15.97
N TYR A 59 -5.72 10.32 -15.76
CA TYR A 59 -5.64 9.44 -14.61
C TYR A 59 -4.27 8.74 -14.50
N VAL A 60 -3.76 8.18 -15.61
CA VAL A 60 -2.44 7.53 -15.63
C VAL A 60 -1.33 8.53 -15.31
N ARG A 61 -1.38 9.75 -15.86
CA ARG A 61 -0.41 10.82 -15.51
C ARG A 61 -0.47 11.20 -14.04
N SER A 62 -1.68 11.29 -13.46
CA SER A 62 -1.85 11.53 -12.03
C SER A 62 -1.20 10.42 -11.19
N ALA A 63 -1.47 9.15 -11.50
CA ALA A 63 -0.88 8.01 -10.80
C ALA A 63 0.65 7.98 -10.91
N GLN A 64 1.21 8.32 -12.09
CA GLN A 64 2.64 8.43 -12.29
C GLN A 64 3.27 9.60 -11.50
N ALA A 65 2.62 10.77 -11.47
CA ALA A 65 3.07 11.90 -10.67
C ALA A 65 3.04 11.55 -9.17
N PHE A 66 1.97 10.90 -8.72
CA PHE A 66 1.84 10.39 -7.35
C PHE A 66 2.97 9.41 -6.98
N SER A 67 3.29 8.45 -7.86
CA SER A 67 4.37 7.48 -7.62
C SER A 67 5.75 8.15 -7.50
N ARG A 68 5.97 9.28 -8.19
CA ARG A 68 7.18 10.10 -8.08
C ARG A 68 7.12 11.12 -6.94
N ASN A 69 6.05 11.10 -6.13
CA ASN A 69 5.77 12.05 -5.07
C ASN A 69 5.61 13.52 -5.53
N ASP A 70 5.31 13.73 -6.78
CA ASP A 70 4.91 15.03 -7.31
C ASP A 70 3.40 15.21 -7.07
N LEU A 71 3.06 15.59 -5.84
CA LEU A 71 1.68 15.62 -5.36
C LEU A 71 0.87 16.75 -6.00
N GLU A 72 1.53 17.85 -6.37
CA GLU A 72 0.89 18.99 -7.05
C GLU A 72 0.48 18.60 -8.48
N SER A 73 1.42 18.06 -9.25
CA SER A 73 1.10 17.56 -10.61
C SER A 73 0.08 16.43 -10.57
N ALA A 74 0.13 15.56 -9.55
CA ALA A 74 -0.84 14.49 -9.38
C ALA A 74 -2.26 15.04 -9.22
N LEU A 75 -2.49 16.05 -8.37
CA LEU A 75 -3.79 16.71 -8.22
C LEU A 75 -4.22 17.39 -9.51
N LYS A 76 -3.33 18.12 -10.17
CA LYS A 76 -3.63 18.81 -11.44
C LYS A 76 -4.11 17.85 -12.52
N TYR A 77 -3.43 16.72 -12.70
CA TYR A 77 -3.85 15.69 -13.67
C TYR A 77 -5.16 15.01 -13.24
N LEU A 78 -5.39 14.86 -11.95
CA LEU A 78 -6.63 14.28 -11.44
C LEU A 78 -7.83 15.22 -11.67
N ASP A 79 -7.63 16.53 -11.56
CA ASP A 79 -8.65 17.52 -11.91
C ASP A 79 -9.00 17.48 -13.41
N ALA A 80 -7.98 17.28 -14.28
CA ALA A 80 -8.22 17.08 -15.70
C ALA A 80 -8.97 15.75 -15.99
N ALA A 81 -8.70 14.70 -15.22
CA ALA A 81 -9.45 13.45 -15.32
C ALA A 81 -10.92 13.64 -14.91
N ASP A 82 -11.19 14.38 -13.82
CA ASP A 82 -12.55 14.68 -13.37
C ASP A 82 -13.32 15.57 -14.37
N GLN A 83 -12.64 16.51 -15.05
CA GLN A 83 -13.24 17.29 -16.14
C GLN A 83 -13.62 16.44 -17.34
N ALA A 84 -12.80 15.46 -17.68
CA ALA A 84 -13.07 14.56 -18.81
C ALA A 84 -14.18 13.55 -18.47
N LYS A 85 -14.19 13.02 -17.26
CA LYS A 85 -15.16 12.04 -16.80
C LYS A 85 -15.39 12.20 -15.30
N PRO A 86 -16.44 12.91 -14.89
CA PRO A 86 -16.74 13.15 -13.48
C PRO A 86 -17.22 11.89 -12.76
N ASN A 87 -17.26 11.95 -11.43
CA ASN A 87 -17.83 10.93 -10.55
C ASN A 87 -17.17 9.53 -10.71
N GLN A 88 -15.85 9.48 -10.86
CA GLN A 88 -15.12 8.24 -10.89
C GLN A 88 -14.58 7.87 -9.50
N ALA A 89 -14.98 6.70 -8.97
CA ALA A 89 -14.55 6.21 -7.66
C ALA A 89 -13.01 6.13 -7.56
N ASN A 90 -12.35 5.71 -8.66
CA ASN A 90 -10.89 5.64 -8.73
C ASN A 90 -10.23 7.03 -8.56
N ASN A 91 -10.82 8.09 -9.13
CA ASN A 91 -10.30 9.45 -8.95
C ASN A 91 -10.39 9.89 -7.50
N ALA A 92 -11.54 9.69 -6.87
CA ALA A 92 -11.73 10.01 -5.48
C ALA A 92 -10.77 9.20 -4.57
N ASN A 93 -10.56 7.91 -4.86
CA ASN A 93 -9.59 7.09 -4.13
C ASN A 93 -8.15 7.60 -4.29
N LEU A 94 -7.71 7.92 -5.52
CA LEU A 94 -6.38 8.48 -5.74
C LEU A 94 -6.21 9.86 -5.09
N ARG A 95 -7.24 10.70 -5.11
CA ARG A 95 -7.26 11.99 -4.43
C ARG A 95 -7.09 11.82 -2.92
N GLY A 96 -7.78 10.86 -2.32
CA GLY A 96 -7.58 10.48 -0.92
C GLY A 96 -6.16 10.06 -0.60
N ALA A 97 -5.55 9.24 -1.48
CA ALA A 97 -4.16 8.81 -1.36
C ALA A 97 -3.17 9.99 -1.40
N ILE A 98 -3.41 10.96 -2.28
CA ILE A 98 -2.58 12.16 -2.38
C ILE A 98 -2.68 12.99 -1.09
N TYR A 99 -3.89 13.24 -0.58
CA TYR A 99 -4.09 13.97 0.68
C TYR A 99 -3.50 13.22 1.89
N THR A 100 -3.54 11.90 1.90
CA THR A 100 -2.88 11.10 2.94
C THR A 100 -1.37 11.34 2.97
N ARG A 101 -0.71 11.39 1.80
CA ARG A 101 0.71 11.75 1.71
C ARG A 101 1.02 13.18 2.15
N GLN A 102 0.07 14.10 1.92
CA GLN A 102 0.15 15.48 2.42
C GLN A 102 -0.15 15.58 3.92
N ARG A 103 -0.56 14.49 4.57
CA ARG A 103 -1.04 14.44 5.96
C ARG A 103 -2.28 15.33 6.21
N ASP A 104 -3.02 15.64 5.15
CA ASP A 104 -4.33 16.31 5.24
C ASP A 104 -5.43 15.26 5.47
N TRP A 105 -5.51 14.79 6.71
CA TRP A 105 -6.38 13.68 7.10
C TRP A 105 -7.85 13.96 6.82
N ALA A 106 -8.29 15.20 7.01
CA ALA A 106 -9.68 15.58 6.78
C ALA A 106 -10.08 15.47 5.31
N LYS A 107 -9.22 15.98 4.39
CA LYS A 107 -9.46 15.85 2.96
C LYS A 107 -9.29 14.41 2.49
N ALA A 108 -8.33 13.66 3.04
CA ALA A 108 -8.15 12.26 2.73
C ALA A 108 -9.40 11.43 3.08
N GLU A 109 -9.92 11.59 4.31
CA GLU A 109 -11.12 10.91 4.77
C GLU A 109 -12.33 11.26 3.88
N ALA A 110 -12.53 12.55 3.56
CA ALA A 110 -13.63 12.99 2.70
C ALA A 110 -13.53 12.36 1.30
N ALA A 111 -12.33 12.32 0.72
CA ALA A 111 -12.12 11.76 -0.61
C ALA A 111 -12.35 10.23 -0.66
N PHE A 112 -11.90 9.49 0.36
CA PHE A 112 -12.17 8.05 0.43
C PHE A 112 -13.64 7.74 0.69
N ARG A 113 -14.33 8.54 1.51
CA ARG A 113 -15.80 8.43 1.69
C ARG A 113 -16.54 8.70 0.39
N GLU A 114 -16.10 9.68 -0.41
CA GLU A 114 -16.66 9.92 -1.74
C GLU A 114 -16.42 8.76 -2.69
N SER A 115 -15.21 8.18 -2.68
CA SER A 115 -14.92 6.96 -3.46
C SER A 115 -15.91 5.84 -3.12
N LEU A 116 -16.16 5.61 -1.83
CA LEU A 116 -17.09 4.58 -1.36
C LEU A 116 -18.56 4.93 -1.59
N ARG A 117 -18.91 6.22 -1.66
CA ARG A 117 -20.25 6.63 -2.09
C ARG A 117 -20.50 6.30 -3.56
N LEU A 118 -19.48 6.45 -4.40
CA LEU A 118 -19.54 6.13 -5.83
C LEU A 118 -19.46 4.62 -6.11
N GLN A 119 -18.65 3.91 -5.33
CA GLN A 119 -18.47 2.46 -5.43
C GLN A 119 -18.32 1.85 -4.02
N PRO A 120 -19.42 1.42 -3.39
CA PRO A 120 -19.44 0.96 -2.00
C PRO A 120 -18.59 -0.30 -1.73
N ASP A 121 -18.46 -1.15 -2.72
CA ASP A 121 -17.75 -2.43 -2.66
C ASP A 121 -16.27 -2.36 -3.08
N MET A 122 -15.69 -1.16 -3.23
CA MET A 122 -14.30 -0.97 -3.61
C MET A 122 -13.34 -1.33 -2.45
N PRO A 123 -12.66 -2.52 -2.48
CA PRO A 123 -11.86 -2.98 -1.34
C PRO A 123 -10.73 -2.02 -0.99
N MET A 124 -10.07 -1.45 -2.01
CA MET A 124 -8.97 -0.52 -1.80
C MET A 124 -9.39 0.76 -1.08
N ALA A 125 -10.57 1.30 -1.40
CA ALA A 125 -11.09 2.48 -0.71
C ALA A 125 -11.48 2.17 0.74
N GLN A 126 -12.00 0.96 1.02
CA GLN A 126 -12.26 0.49 2.38
C GLN A 126 -10.96 0.42 3.19
N PHE A 127 -9.91 -0.20 2.63
CA PHE A 127 -8.61 -0.29 3.28
C PHE A 127 -7.99 1.09 3.52
N ASN A 128 -7.95 1.94 2.51
CA ASN A 128 -7.36 3.28 2.57
C ASN A 128 -8.10 4.19 3.57
N LEU A 129 -9.43 4.11 3.62
CA LEU A 129 -10.22 4.82 4.64
C LEU A 129 -9.89 4.29 6.03
N GLY A 130 -9.76 2.97 6.19
CA GLY A 130 -9.30 2.35 7.43
C GLY A 130 -7.95 2.90 7.89
N GLU A 131 -6.98 3.03 6.99
CA GLU A 131 -5.66 3.61 7.28
C GLU A 131 -5.76 5.05 7.80
N VAL A 132 -6.50 5.92 7.12
CA VAL A 132 -6.65 7.32 7.54
C VAL A 132 -7.34 7.42 8.90
N LEU A 133 -8.37 6.61 9.13
CA LEU A 133 -9.05 6.55 10.43
C LEU A 133 -8.12 6.04 11.54
N PHE A 134 -7.30 5.01 11.25
CA PHE A 134 -6.30 4.48 12.16
C PHE A 134 -5.24 5.53 12.52
N LEU A 135 -4.73 6.27 11.54
CA LEU A 135 -3.76 7.35 11.75
C LEU A 135 -4.36 8.49 12.60
N ASN A 136 -5.64 8.74 12.46
CA ASN A 136 -6.42 9.70 13.24
C ASN A 136 -6.88 9.17 14.62
N ASN A 137 -6.41 8.00 15.04
CA ASN A 137 -6.79 7.32 16.28
C ASN A 137 -8.29 6.99 16.41
N LYS A 138 -9.03 6.96 15.30
CA LYS A 138 -10.44 6.52 15.23
C LYS A 138 -10.50 5.00 15.08
N TYR A 139 -9.98 4.28 16.10
CA TYR A 139 -9.71 2.84 16.00
C TYR A 139 -10.95 1.98 15.76
N SER A 140 -12.10 2.34 16.35
CA SER A 140 -13.35 1.61 16.15
C SER A 140 -13.82 1.69 14.70
N GLU A 141 -13.87 2.91 14.13
CA GLU A 141 -14.26 3.10 12.74
C GLU A 141 -13.25 2.46 11.77
N ALA A 142 -11.94 2.59 12.04
CA ALA A 142 -10.88 1.97 11.25
C ALA A 142 -11.06 0.44 11.19
N ARG A 143 -11.32 -0.17 12.35
CA ARG A 143 -11.56 -1.61 12.47
C ARG A 143 -12.71 -2.07 11.59
N GLU A 144 -13.82 -1.32 11.57
CA GLU A 144 -14.96 -1.63 10.69
C GLU A 144 -14.58 -1.60 9.22
N ARG A 145 -13.79 -0.60 8.80
CA ARG A 145 -13.35 -0.50 7.39
C ARG A 145 -12.44 -1.65 7.01
N PHE A 146 -11.47 -2.01 7.86
CA PHE A 146 -10.62 -3.18 7.63
C PHE A 146 -11.41 -4.49 7.63
N GLN A 147 -12.46 -4.61 8.45
CA GLN A 147 -13.33 -5.79 8.43
C GLN A 147 -14.09 -5.91 7.11
N VAL A 148 -14.61 -4.79 6.58
CA VAL A 148 -15.27 -4.79 5.26
C VAL A 148 -14.27 -5.16 4.15
N PHE A 149 -13.03 -4.65 4.21
CA PHE A 149 -11.96 -5.05 3.30
C PHE A 149 -11.69 -6.56 3.35
N LEU A 150 -11.59 -7.14 4.54
CA LEU A 150 -11.35 -8.58 4.73
C LEU A 150 -12.51 -9.47 4.25
N ASN A 151 -13.72 -8.94 4.06
CA ASN A 151 -14.81 -9.73 3.44
C ASN A 151 -14.47 -10.08 1.98
N SER A 152 -13.70 -9.22 1.30
CA SER A 152 -13.22 -9.47 -0.07
C SER A 152 -11.85 -10.17 -0.09
N GLU A 153 -11.02 -9.94 0.92
CA GLU A 153 -9.64 -10.40 1.01
C GLU A 153 -9.38 -11.14 2.35
N PRO A 154 -10.08 -12.25 2.63
CA PRO A 154 -10.15 -12.86 3.97
C PRO A 154 -8.82 -13.40 4.51
N LYS A 155 -7.84 -13.62 3.63
CA LYS A 155 -6.49 -14.10 3.97
C LYS A 155 -5.43 -13.00 3.90
N ASN A 156 -5.83 -11.75 3.86
CA ASN A 156 -4.88 -10.63 3.80
C ASN A 156 -4.31 -10.37 5.20
N ASP A 157 -3.08 -10.82 5.43
CA ASP A 157 -2.41 -10.73 6.72
C ASP A 157 -2.21 -9.29 7.20
N LEU A 158 -2.03 -8.33 6.28
CA LEU A 158 -1.95 -6.93 6.65
C LEU A 158 -3.29 -6.40 7.17
N GLY A 159 -4.39 -6.74 6.50
CA GLY A 159 -5.75 -6.40 6.98
C GLY A 159 -6.05 -7.00 8.35
N ILE A 160 -5.66 -8.26 8.58
CA ILE A 160 -5.76 -8.94 9.87
C ILE A 160 -4.94 -8.20 10.93
N TYR A 161 -3.69 -7.84 10.61
CA TYR A 161 -2.81 -7.07 11.49
C TYR A 161 -3.40 -5.69 11.84
N LYS A 162 -3.99 -5.00 10.87
CA LYS A 162 -4.61 -3.69 11.11
C LYS A 162 -5.82 -3.79 12.04
N ILE A 163 -6.65 -4.82 11.93
CA ILE A 163 -7.73 -5.08 12.90
C ILE A 163 -7.17 -5.32 14.29
N TYR A 164 -6.13 -6.17 14.39
CA TYR A 164 -5.47 -6.41 15.67
C TYR A 164 -4.92 -5.12 16.29
N LEU A 165 -4.24 -4.27 15.51
CA LEU A 165 -3.75 -2.98 16.00
C LEU A 165 -4.88 -2.05 16.44
N CYS A 166 -6.00 -2.04 15.75
CA CYS A 166 -7.17 -1.28 16.15
C CYS A 166 -7.73 -1.76 17.51
N ASP A 167 -7.81 -3.08 17.71
CA ASP A 167 -8.24 -3.66 18.99
C ASP A 167 -7.23 -3.37 20.10
N LEU A 168 -5.91 -3.48 19.82
CA LEU A 168 -4.83 -3.22 20.79
C LEU A 168 -4.81 -1.75 21.24
N LEU A 169 -4.78 -0.83 20.29
CA LEU A 169 -4.67 0.61 20.58
C LEU A 169 -6.02 1.22 20.99
N GLY A 170 -7.13 0.58 20.63
CA GLY A 170 -8.48 0.91 21.09
C GLY A 170 -8.83 0.35 22.46
N GLY A 171 -7.93 -0.42 23.10
CA GLY A 171 -8.10 -0.95 24.46
C GLY A 171 -8.99 -2.19 24.55
N ASN A 172 -9.27 -2.89 23.46
CA ASN A 172 -10.09 -4.11 23.47
C ASN A 172 -9.27 -5.34 23.89
N GLN A 173 -8.90 -5.39 25.15
CA GLN A 173 -7.99 -6.42 25.70
C GLN A 173 -8.48 -7.85 25.49
N THR A 174 -9.79 -8.09 25.50
CA THR A 174 -10.37 -9.42 25.29
C THR A 174 -10.02 -9.94 23.88
N LYS A 175 -10.28 -9.12 22.83
CA LYS A 175 -9.96 -9.50 21.45
C LYS A 175 -8.46 -9.64 21.21
N VAL A 176 -7.66 -8.77 21.84
CA VAL A 176 -6.19 -8.85 21.76
C VAL A 176 -5.70 -10.19 22.31
N THR A 177 -6.17 -10.58 23.48
CA THR A 177 -5.78 -11.84 24.12
C THR A 177 -6.24 -13.05 23.28
N GLU A 178 -7.47 -13.03 22.81
CA GLU A 178 -8.01 -14.08 21.94
C GLU A 178 -7.17 -14.23 20.68
N PHE A 179 -6.91 -13.13 19.96
CA PHE A 179 -6.08 -13.13 18.75
C PHE A 179 -4.69 -13.70 19.00
N LEU A 180 -3.99 -13.20 20.03
CA LEU A 180 -2.63 -13.64 20.32
C LEU A 180 -2.54 -15.09 20.79
N SER A 181 -3.60 -15.64 21.41
CA SER A 181 -3.64 -17.05 21.84
C SER A 181 -3.69 -18.03 20.66
N GLN A 182 -4.25 -17.61 19.54
CA GLN A 182 -4.39 -18.40 18.32
C GLN A 182 -3.28 -18.15 17.31
N LEU A 183 -2.53 -17.04 17.47
CA LEU A 183 -1.54 -16.61 16.50
C LEU A 183 -0.27 -17.48 16.58
N GLN A 184 0.12 -18.03 15.44
CA GLN A 184 1.34 -18.84 15.32
C GLN A 184 2.28 -18.24 14.27
N PRO A 185 3.61 -18.44 14.39
CA PRO A 185 4.55 -18.07 13.36
C PRO A 185 4.21 -18.75 12.02
N SER A 186 4.30 -17.99 10.93
CA SER A 186 4.07 -18.48 9.57
C SER A 186 5.36 -18.34 8.75
N PRO A 187 5.70 -19.27 7.87
CA PRO A 187 6.88 -19.12 7.01
C PRO A 187 6.71 -18.03 5.93
N THR A 188 5.49 -17.58 5.68
CA THR A 188 5.16 -16.68 4.57
C THR A 188 4.77 -15.26 5.00
N SER A 189 4.60 -15.02 6.32
CA SER A 189 4.10 -13.74 6.82
C SER A 189 4.74 -13.34 8.14
N PRO A 190 5.20 -12.09 8.28
CA PRO A 190 5.77 -11.57 9.51
C PRO A 190 4.71 -11.19 10.56
N LEU A 191 3.43 -11.41 10.31
CA LEU A 191 2.30 -11.02 11.16
C LEU A 191 2.51 -11.35 12.64
N TYR A 192 2.95 -12.58 12.96
CA TYR A 192 3.21 -13.01 14.33
C TYR A 192 4.19 -12.09 15.05
N TYR A 193 5.31 -11.82 14.43
CA TYR A 193 6.40 -11.05 15.03
C TYR A 193 6.00 -9.59 15.23
N PHE A 194 5.35 -8.98 14.26
CA PHE A 194 4.90 -7.59 14.38
C PHE A 194 3.72 -7.44 15.36
N ALA A 195 2.83 -8.42 15.47
CA ALA A 195 1.77 -8.41 16.47
C ALA A 195 2.37 -8.50 17.90
N LYS A 196 3.34 -9.39 18.12
CA LYS A 196 4.06 -9.50 19.39
C LYS A 196 4.89 -8.26 19.72
N ALA A 197 5.54 -7.66 18.72
CA ALA A 197 6.26 -6.40 18.89
C ALA A 197 5.31 -5.27 19.30
N ALA A 198 4.15 -5.14 18.66
CA ALA A 198 3.14 -4.14 19.00
C ALA A 198 2.64 -4.30 20.44
N GLU A 199 2.35 -5.55 20.86
CA GLU A 199 1.96 -5.85 22.24
C GLU A 199 3.04 -5.41 23.24
N ALA A 200 4.31 -5.78 22.98
CA ALA A 200 5.43 -5.42 23.85
C ALA A 200 5.65 -3.90 23.93
N PHE A 201 5.54 -3.18 22.80
CA PHE A 201 5.61 -1.73 22.80
C PHE A 201 4.51 -1.07 23.63
N THR A 202 3.26 -1.55 23.57
CA THR A 202 2.17 -1.01 24.39
C THR A 202 2.37 -1.28 25.87
N LYS A 203 3.07 -2.37 26.23
CA LYS A 203 3.49 -2.70 27.60
C LYS A 203 4.78 -1.98 28.03
N GLN A 204 5.34 -1.10 27.19
CA GLN A 204 6.60 -0.39 27.42
C GLN A 204 7.83 -1.31 27.52
N ASP A 205 7.72 -2.56 27.09
CA ASP A 205 8.82 -3.51 27.00
C ASP A 205 9.54 -3.37 25.65
N LYS A 206 10.31 -2.29 25.53
CA LYS A 206 11.06 -1.99 24.30
C LYS A 206 12.09 -3.08 23.94
N PRO A 207 12.84 -3.68 24.89
CA PRO A 207 13.77 -4.75 24.57
C PRO A 207 13.07 -5.95 23.91
N ALA A 208 12.00 -6.48 24.52
CA ALA A 208 11.23 -7.58 23.93
C ALA A 208 10.62 -7.20 22.56
N ALA A 209 10.09 -5.98 22.42
CA ALA A 209 9.56 -5.51 21.15
C ALA A 209 10.61 -5.52 20.04
N MET A 210 11.83 -5.02 20.32
CA MET A 210 12.93 -4.98 19.37
C MET A 210 13.46 -6.38 19.02
N GLU A 211 13.40 -7.34 19.94
CA GLU A 211 13.74 -8.73 19.66
C GLU A 211 12.77 -9.34 18.63
N PHE A 212 11.47 -9.12 18.77
CA PHE A 212 10.48 -9.56 17.78
C PHE A 212 10.70 -8.89 16.42
N VAL A 213 10.93 -7.58 16.37
CA VAL A 213 11.22 -6.86 15.13
C VAL A 213 12.48 -7.43 14.46
N SER A 214 13.56 -7.59 15.20
CA SER A 214 14.83 -8.15 14.68
C SER A 214 14.63 -9.59 14.15
N SER A 215 13.84 -10.40 14.85
CA SER A 215 13.49 -11.76 14.41
C SER A 215 12.73 -11.74 13.08
N ALA A 216 11.76 -10.82 12.90
CA ALA A 216 11.07 -10.66 11.64
C ALA A 216 12.04 -10.33 10.50
N TYR A 217 12.95 -9.37 10.71
CA TYR A 217 13.93 -8.98 9.68
C TYR A 217 14.99 -10.04 9.38
N ARG A 218 15.25 -10.98 10.32
CA ARG A 218 16.10 -12.15 10.06
C ARG A 218 15.41 -13.20 9.19
N ILE A 219 14.10 -13.36 9.32
CA ILE A 219 13.34 -14.45 8.69
C ILE A 219 12.77 -14.03 7.33
N TYR A 220 12.21 -12.84 7.24
CA TYR A 220 11.48 -12.37 6.06
C TYR A 220 12.24 -11.30 5.29
N PRO A 221 11.99 -11.18 3.97
CA PRO A 221 12.61 -10.12 3.17
C PRO A 221 12.15 -8.73 3.62
N PRO A 222 12.98 -7.69 3.43
CA PRO A 222 12.68 -6.33 3.86
C PRO A 222 11.33 -5.80 3.39
N GLU A 223 10.93 -6.14 2.17
CA GLU A 223 9.69 -5.68 1.56
C GLU A 223 8.45 -6.25 2.28
N ALA A 224 8.52 -7.50 2.75
CA ALA A 224 7.46 -8.11 3.53
C ALA A 224 7.34 -7.48 4.93
N ASN A 225 8.47 -7.12 5.53
CA ASN A 225 8.51 -6.50 6.85
C ASN A 225 8.04 -5.04 6.82
N ALA A 226 8.43 -4.28 5.78
CA ALA A 226 8.19 -2.84 5.70
C ALA A 226 6.72 -2.47 5.94
N THR A 227 5.81 -3.19 5.29
CA THR A 227 4.36 -2.95 5.37
C THR A 227 3.80 -3.06 6.80
N PHE A 228 4.33 -4.00 7.59
CA PHE A 228 3.94 -4.18 8.99
C PHE A 228 4.63 -3.16 9.90
N ALA A 229 5.93 -2.92 9.66
CA ALA A 229 6.74 -1.97 10.41
C ALA A 229 6.21 -0.53 10.30
N ASP A 230 5.71 -0.13 9.11
CA ASP A 230 5.16 1.20 8.87
C ASP A 230 4.09 1.59 9.89
N SER A 231 3.24 0.65 10.30
CA SER A 231 2.23 0.90 11.33
C SER A 231 2.82 1.27 12.69
N LEU A 232 3.94 0.65 13.06
CA LEU A 232 4.65 0.93 14.30
C LEU A 232 5.43 2.26 14.22
N VAL A 233 5.97 2.58 13.04
CA VAL A 233 6.63 3.87 12.79
C VAL A 233 5.61 5.02 12.86
N GLU A 234 4.47 4.90 12.23
CA GLU A 234 3.40 5.92 12.25
C GLU A 234 2.84 6.16 13.67
N LYS A 235 2.85 5.15 14.51
CA LYS A 235 2.46 5.28 15.93
C LYS A 235 3.62 5.69 16.85
N GLY A 236 4.83 5.89 16.30
CA GLY A 236 5.99 6.36 17.05
C GLY A 236 6.66 5.30 17.94
N TYR A 237 6.33 4.02 17.74
CA TYR A 237 6.97 2.90 18.45
C TYR A 237 8.35 2.56 17.87
N LEU A 238 8.51 2.70 16.55
CA LEU A 238 9.78 2.53 15.85
C LEU A 238 10.22 3.85 15.24
N SER A 239 11.53 4.10 15.21
CA SER A 239 12.11 5.09 14.28
C SER A 239 12.25 4.46 12.90
N GLY A 240 12.24 5.28 11.85
CA GLY A 240 12.45 4.77 10.51
C GLY A 240 13.79 4.04 10.34
N ASP A 241 14.85 4.43 11.05
CA ASP A 241 16.15 3.74 11.08
C ASP A 241 16.00 2.32 11.67
N GLN A 242 15.26 2.19 12.76
CA GLN A 242 15.01 0.91 13.41
C GLN A 242 14.14 -0.04 12.56
N ALA A 243 13.31 0.52 11.68
CA ALA A 243 12.52 -0.24 10.73
C ALA A 243 13.33 -0.78 9.53
N GLN A 244 14.60 -0.41 9.39
CA GLN A 244 15.46 -0.80 8.27
C GLN A 244 16.74 -1.54 8.69
N VAL A 245 17.09 -1.54 9.98
CA VAL A 245 18.35 -2.11 10.45
C VAL A 245 18.24 -3.62 10.64
N ILE A 246 18.83 -4.37 9.72
CA ILE A 246 19.37 -5.69 10.02
C ILE A 246 20.69 -5.45 10.75
N PRO A 247 20.88 -5.90 12.00
CA PRO A 247 22.17 -5.80 12.67
C PRO A 247 23.25 -6.46 11.81
N GLU A 248 24.37 -5.78 11.57
CA GLU A 248 25.44 -6.33 10.71
C GLU A 248 26.07 -7.60 11.29
N GLU A 249 25.97 -7.78 12.60
CA GLU A 249 26.41 -9.01 13.29
C GLU A 249 25.64 -10.26 12.83
N ASP A 250 24.35 -10.12 12.50
CA ASP A 250 23.51 -11.23 12.06
C ASP A 250 23.75 -11.68 10.62
N LYS A 251 24.37 -10.84 9.78
CA LYS A 251 24.74 -11.25 8.39
C LYS A 251 25.81 -12.33 8.36
N LYS A 252 26.73 -12.33 9.33
CA LYS A 252 27.78 -13.35 9.44
C LYS A 252 27.21 -14.66 9.96
N THR A 253 26.35 -14.62 10.98
CA THR A 253 25.73 -15.80 11.61
C THR A 253 24.81 -16.53 10.63
N LYS A 254 24.01 -15.81 9.82
CA LYS A 254 23.11 -16.41 8.82
C LYS A 254 23.86 -17.16 7.73
N THR A 255 25.05 -16.70 7.34
CA THR A 255 25.90 -17.38 6.37
C THR A 255 26.52 -18.67 6.96
N GLU A 256 26.75 -18.70 8.24
CA GLU A 256 27.29 -19.87 8.95
C GLU A 256 26.19 -20.89 9.29
N GLU A 257 25.03 -20.46 9.76
CA GLU A 257 23.88 -21.34 10.05
C GLU A 257 23.31 -21.99 8.79
N LEU A 258 23.20 -21.25 7.67
CA LEU A 258 22.79 -21.82 6.37
C LEU A 258 23.80 -22.87 5.86
N LYS A 259 25.10 -22.70 6.13
CA LYS A 259 26.11 -23.72 5.81
C LYS A 259 25.97 -24.96 6.68
N THR A 260 25.49 -24.82 7.91
CA THR A 260 25.32 -25.95 8.85
C THR A 260 24.01 -26.71 8.58
N LEU A 261 22.94 -26.02 8.12
CA LEU A 261 21.66 -26.62 7.81
C LEU A 261 21.56 -27.27 6.42
N LEU A 262 22.49 -26.95 5.51
CA LEU A 262 22.58 -27.52 4.16
C LEU A 262 23.99 -28.04 3.85
N PRO A 263 24.46 -29.12 4.47
CA PRO A 263 25.72 -29.72 4.11
C PRO A 263 25.55 -30.45 2.78
N GLY A 264 25.97 -29.83 1.68
CA GLY A 264 26.05 -30.55 0.40
C GLY A 264 25.73 -29.81 -0.88
N VAL A 265 25.35 -28.55 -0.86
CA VAL A 265 25.19 -27.78 -2.11
C VAL A 265 26.55 -27.18 -2.50
N LYS A 266 27.33 -27.91 -3.29
CA LYS A 266 28.47 -27.35 -4.04
C LYS A 266 27.96 -26.59 -5.24
N LYS A 267 28.59 -25.44 -5.50
CA LYS A 267 28.34 -24.54 -6.66
C LYS A 267 28.40 -25.28 -7.99
#